data_4ddb2c02a1caff3cdb68d6c99781ae47
#
_entry.id   4ddb2c02a1caff3cdb68d6c99781ae47
#
_cell.length_a   1.000
_cell.length_b   1.000
_cell.length_c   1.000
_cell.angle_alpha   90.00
_cell.angle_beta   90.00
_cell.angle_gamma   90.00
#
_symmetry.space_group_name_H-M   'P 1'
#
loop_
_entity.id
_entity.type
_entity.pdbx_description
1 polymer ?
#
loop_
_entity_poly.entity_id
_entity_poly.type
_entity_poly.pdbx_seq_one_letter_code
_entity_poly.pdbx_strand_id
1 'polypeptide(L)'
;MYLIVTRSFPPEVGGMQSLMWGLSRELSKNYMIKVFADYIDGHKDFDENASFSIERVGGIKLLRKYRKAQLINEYIKVNKIDGIIADHWKSLELIKSSKKKYCLIHSK
;
A
#
# COMPACT_ATOMS: atom_id res chain seq x y z
N MET A 1 5.45 -5.10 11.86
CA MET A 1 4.44 -4.69 10.87
C MET A 1 5.10 -4.27 9.59
N TYR A 2 4.56 -4.71 8.47
CA TYR A 2 5.01 -4.27 7.15
C TYR A 2 3.93 -3.41 6.51
N LEU A 3 4.37 -2.34 5.85
CA LEU A 3 3.47 -1.50 5.05
C LEU A 3 3.56 -1.92 3.59
N ILE A 4 2.42 -2.00 2.95
CA ILE A 4 2.34 -2.26 1.52
C ILE A 4 1.74 -1.03 0.88
N VAL A 5 2.49 -0.41 -0.04
CA VAL A 5 2.10 0.83 -0.69
C VAL A 5 1.88 0.55 -2.17
N THR A 6 0.66 0.68 -2.62
CA THR A 6 0.33 0.36 -4.00
C THR A 6 -0.71 1.33 -4.56
N ARG A 7 -0.66 1.55 -5.85
CA ARG A 7 -1.70 2.30 -6.56
C ARG A 7 -2.82 1.34 -6.97
N SER A 8 -2.44 0.15 -7.37
CA SER A 8 -3.35 -0.84 -7.97
C SER A 8 -3.62 -1.99 -7.01
N PHE A 9 -4.86 -2.14 -6.60
CA PHE A 9 -5.25 -3.19 -5.66
C PHE A 9 -6.68 -3.64 -5.96
N PRO A 10 -7.04 -4.90 -5.69
CA PRO A 10 -8.43 -5.31 -5.87
C PRO A 10 -9.38 -4.43 -5.05
N PRO A 11 -10.64 -4.28 -5.45
CA PRO A 11 -11.37 -5.09 -6.43
C PRO A 11 -11.11 -4.74 -7.90
N GLU A 12 -10.26 -3.75 -8.18
CA GLU A 12 -9.83 -3.51 -9.55
C GLU A 12 -9.11 -4.74 -10.08
N VAL A 13 -9.39 -5.10 -11.34
CA VAL A 13 -8.85 -6.32 -11.95
C VAL A 13 -7.61 -6.01 -12.79
N GLY A 14 -6.59 -6.82 -12.64
CA GLY A 14 -5.36 -6.68 -13.42
C GLY A 14 -4.23 -7.51 -12.83
N GLY A 15 -3.13 -7.59 -13.56
CA GLY A 15 -1.96 -8.37 -13.12
C GLY A 15 -1.30 -7.83 -11.86
N MET A 16 -1.09 -6.52 -11.79
CA MET A 16 -0.47 -5.90 -10.63
C MET A 16 -1.39 -6.00 -9.41
N GLN A 17 -2.70 -5.83 -9.61
CA GLN A 17 -3.68 -5.95 -8.55
C GLN A 17 -3.64 -7.35 -7.92
N SER A 18 -3.62 -8.37 -8.76
CA SER A 18 -3.57 -9.77 -8.30
C SER A 18 -2.25 -10.07 -7.60
N LEU A 19 -1.15 -9.53 -8.11
CA LEU A 19 0.17 -9.73 -7.50
C LEU A 19 0.23 -9.10 -6.11
N MET A 20 -0.20 -7.85 -5.99
CA MET A 20 -0.16 -7.15 -4.71
C MET A 20 -1.10 -7.79 -3.69
N TRP A 21 -2.25 -8.26 -4.14
CA TRP A 21 -3.19 -8.98 -3.28
C TRP A 21 -2.59 -10.28 -2.77
N GLY A 22 -2.03 -11.08 -3.68
CA GLY A 22 -1.41 -12.37 -3.30
C GLY A 22 -0.27 -12.19 -2.32
N LEU A 23 0.59 -11.19 -2.57
CA LEU A 23 1.70 -10.86 -1.69
C LEU A 23 1.20 -10.45 -0.30
N SER A 24 0.22 -9.56 -0.24
CA SER A 24 -0.34 -9.09 1.02
C SER A 24 -0.96 -10.22 1.81
N ARG A 25 -1.70 -11.08 1.14
CA ARG A 25 -2.37 -12.21 1.78
C ARG A 25 -1.35 -13.20 2.35
N GLU A 26 -0.30 -13.52 1.59
CA GLU A 26 0.72 -14.44 2.06
C GLU A 26 1.50 -13.87 3.24
N LEU A 27 1.89 -12.61 3.17
CA LEU A 27 2.61 -11.96 4.26
C LEU A 27 1.75 -11.85 5.52
N SER A 28 0.45 -11.66 5.37
CA SER A 28 -0.45 -11.50 6.52
C SER A 28 -0.58 -12.76 7.36
N LYS A 29 -0.16 -13.90 6.83
CA LYS A 29 -0.17 -15.16 7.59
C LYS A 29 0.85 -15.15 8.72
N ASN A 30 1.94 -14.42 8.55
CA ASN A 30 3.05 -14.42 9.51
C ASN A 30 3.37 -13.05 10.09
N TYR A 31 2.86 -11.96 9.49
CA TYR A 31 3.18 -10.60 9.90
C TYR A 31 1.93 -9.74 9.94
N MET A 32 1.96 -8.70 10.73
CA MET A 32 0.93 -7.66 10.66
C MET A 32 1.18 -6.83 9.41
N ILE A 33 0.13 -6.62 8.63
CA ILE A 33 0.19 -5.91 7.35
C ILE A 33 -0.78 -4.75 7.36
N LYS A 34 -0.33 -3.62 6.87
CA LYS A 34 -1.18 -2.45 6.59
C LYS A 34 -0.98 -2.06 5.14
N VAL A 35 -2.05 -2.03 4.37
CA VAL A 35 -2.02 -1.67 2.95
C VAL A 35 -2.52 -0.25 2.77
N PHE A 36 -1.78 0.56 2.04
CA PHE A 36 -2.22 1.87 1.55
C PHE A 36 -2.40 1.75 0.05
N ALA A 37 -3.62 1.88 -0.40
CA ALA A 37 -3.97 1.74 -1.82
C ALA A 37 -4.79 2.94 -2.27
N ASP A 38 -4.86 3.14 -3.59
CA ASP A 38 -5.69 4.20 -4.14
C ASP A 38 -7.16 3.83 -3.99
N TYR A 39 -7.99 4.86 -3.82
CA TYR A 39 -9.44 4.69 -3.75
C TYR A 39 -9.98 4.14 -5.07
N ILE A 40 -10.92 3.22 -4.95
CA ILE A 40 -11.69 2.73 -6.08
C ILE A 40 -13.11 2.42 -5.62
N ASP A 41 -14.08 2.69 -6.47
CA ASP A 41 -15.48 2.40 -6.17
C ASP A 41 -15.67 0.90 -5.96
N GLY A 42 -16.50 0.55 -5.00
CA GLY A 42 -16.77 -0.85 -4.68
C GLY A 42 -15.75 -1.50 -3.75
N HIS A 43 -14.77 -0.74 -3.24
CA HIS A 43 -13.73 -1.29 -2.38
C HIS A 43 -14.24 -1.75 -1.03
N LYS A 44 -15.32 -1.16 -0.53
CA LYS A 44 -15.75 -1.37 0.85
C LYS A 44 -15.97 -2.83 1.20
N ASP A 45 -16.76 -3.53 0.39
CA ASP A 45 -17.05 -4.95 0.65
C ASP A 45 -15.78 -5.79 0.57
N PHE A 46 -14.92 -5.49 -0.40
CA PHE A 46 -13.65 -6.19 -0.55
C PHE A 46 -12.77 -5.96 0.69
N ASP A 47 -12.62 -4.71 1.09
CA ASP A 47 -11.74 -4.36 2.20
C ASP A 47 -12.21 -4.93 3.53
N GLU A 48 -13.51 -4.99 3.74
CA GLU A 48 -14.08 -5.56 4.96
C GLU A 48 -13.83 -7.07 5.09
N ASN A 49 -13.67 -7.76 3.96
CA ASN A 49 -13.42 -9.20 3.95
C ASN A 49 -11.94 -9.56 3.98
N ALA A 50 -11.05 -8.58 3.92
CA ALA A 50 -9.63 -8.83 3.98
C ALA A 50 -9.21 -9.17 5.43
N SER A 51 -8.17 -10.00 5.54
CA SER A 51 -7.64 -10.39 6.85
C SER A 51 -6.64 -9.39 7.42
N PHE A 52 -6.44 -8.27 6.73
CA PHE A 52 -5.51 -7.22 7.13
C PHE A 52 -6.13 -5.85 6.85
N SER A 53 -5.53 -4.81 7.42
CA SER A 53 -6.05 -3.45 7.29
C SER A 53 -5.72 -2.86 5.91
N ILE A 54 -6.71 -2.25 5.28
CA ILE A 54 -6.54 -1.56 4.00
C ILE A 54 -7.06 -0.13 4.16
N GLU A 55 -6.19 0.82 3.86
CA GLU A 55 -6.59 2.23 3.86
C GLU A 55 -6.55 2.74 2.42
N ARG A 56 -7.65 3.31 1.95
CA ARG A 56 -7.77 3.82 0.60
C ARG A 56 -7.61 5.33 0.58
N VAL A 57 -6.80 5.82 -0.35
CA VAL A 57 -6.54 7.25 -0.50
C VAL A 57 -7.16 7.75 -1.79
N GLY A 58 -8.09 8.69 -1.66
CA GLY A 58 -8.78 9.25 -2.81
C GLY A 58 -8.36 10.68 -3.09
N GLY A 59 -9.17 11.36 -3.90
CA GLY A 59 -8.96 12.75 -4.27
C GLY A 59 -8.43 12.90 -5.68
N ILE A 60 -8.06 14.12 -6.03
CA ILE A 60 -7.55 14.47 -7.36
C ILE A 60 -6.26 13.68 -7.63
N LYS A 61 -6.19 13.04 -8.78
CA LYS A 61 -5.08 12.15 -9.13
C LYS A 61 -3.72 12.81 -8.96
N LEU A 62 -3.57 14.06 -9.36
CA LEU A 62 -2.29 14.78 -9.26
C LEU A 62 -1.83 14.98 -7.81
N LEU A 63 -2.77 15.11 -6.89
CA LEU A 63 -2.46 15.33 -5.47
C LEU A 63 -2.49 14.07 -4.63
N ARG A 64 -3.00 12.97 -5.20
CA ARG A 64 -3.17 11.72 -4.46
C ARG A 64 -1.84 11.15 -3.95
N LYS A 65 -0.81 11.26 -4.77
CA LYS A 65 0.52 10.78 -4.40
C LYS A 65 1.03 11.49 -3.13
N TYR A 66 0.88 12.80 -3.08
CA TYR A 66 1.33 13.60 -1.93
C TYR A 66 0.50 13.32 -0.70
N ARG A 67 -0.81 13.20 -0.89
CA ARG A 67 -1.72 12.89 0.20
C ARG A 67 -1.44 11.51 0.80
N LYS A 68 -1.22 10.53 -0.06
CA LYS A 68 -0.89 9.18 0.38
C LYS A 68 0.42 9.17 1.16
N ALA A 69 1.44 9.85 0.65
CA ALA A 69 2.74 9.94 1.32
C ALA A 69 2.62 10.60 2.68
N GLN A 70 1.80 11.64 2.78
CA GLN A 70 1.59 12.32 4.06
C GLN A 70 0.97 11.37 5.09
N LEU A 71 -0.06 10.63 4.69
CA LEU A 71 -0.71 9.68 5.57
C LEU A 71 0.24 8.57 6.02
N ILE A 72 1.05 8.07 5.09
CA ILE A 72 2.03 7.03 5.39
C ILE A 72 3.11 7.54 6.33
N ASN A 73 3.63 8.74 6.07
CA ASN A 73 4.66 9.34 6.92
C ASN A 73 4.16 9.57 8.34
N GLU A 74 2.91 9.99 8.49
CA GLU A 74 2.30 10.14 9.80
C GLU A 74 2.11 8.79 10.49
N TYR A 75 1.71 7.78 9.74
CA TYR A 75 1.52 6.43 10.27
C TYR A 75 2.83 5.84 10.80
N ILE A 76 3.92 6.05 10.05
CA ILE A 76 5.24 5.57 10.44
C ILE A 76 5.72 6.19 11.75
N LYS A 77 5.34 7.44 12.02
CA LYS A 77 5.76 8.14 13.24
C LYS A 77 5.19 7.50 14.51
N VAL A 78 4.02 6.91 14.43
CA VAL A 78 3.32 6.40 15.61
C VAL A 78 3.23 4.87 15.65
N ASN A 79 3.76 4.19 14.65
CA ASN A 79 3.74 2.74 14.57
C ASN A 79 5.12 2.19 14.27
N LYS A 80 5.43 1.05 14.85
CA LYS A 80 6.70 0.38 14.59
C LYS A 80 6.61 -0.40 13.29
N ILE A 81 7.38 0.03 12.30
CA ILE A 81 7.39 -0.54 10.96
C ILE A 81 8.69 -1.29 10.73
N ASP A 82 8.61 -2.53 10.26
CA ASP A 82 9.78 -3.35 9.97
C ASP A 82 10.26 -3.21 8.54
N GLY A 83 9.36 -2.85 7.63
CA GLY A 83 9.72 -2.65 6.24
C GLY A 83 8.55 -2.12 5.44
N ILE A 84 8.85 -1.63 4.23
CA ILE A 84 7.87 -1.05 3.33
C ILE A 84 8.02 -1.74 1.97
N ILE A 85 6.92 -2.25 1.44
CA ILE A 85 6.89 -2.94 0.16
C ILE A 85 5.99 -2.16 -0.78
N ALA A 86 6.48 -1.85 -1.96
CA ALA A 86 5.72 -1.05 -2.94
C ALA A 86 5.61 -1.76 -4.28
N ASP A 87 4.56 -1.45 -5.02
CA ASP A 87 4.36 -1.93 -6.38
C ASP A 87 5.38 -1.29 -7.34
N HIS A 88 5.70 -0.03 -7.13
CA HIS A 88 6.57 0.73 -8.01
C HIS A 88 7.41 1.72 -7.18
N TRP A 89 8.65 1.99 -7.62
CA TRP A 89 9.54 2.87 -6.88
C TRP A 89 8.96 4.28 -6.70
N LYS A 90 8.14 4.74 -7.63
CA LYS A 90 7.48 6.05 -7.52
C LYS A 90 6.56 6.13 -6.30
N SER A 91 6.03 5.01 -5.86
CA SER A 91 5.19 4.98 -4.66
C SER A 91 6.00 5.25 -3.40
N LEU A 92 7.32 5.11 -3.46
CA LEU A 92 8.22 5.31 -2.32
C LEU A 92 8.88 6.68 -2.28
N GLU A 93 8.81 7.47 -3.36
CA GLU A 93 9.59 8.70 -3.50
C GLU A 93 9.42 9.69 -2.34
N LEU A 94 8.20 9.84 -1.86
CA LEU A 94 7.88 10.84 -0.85
C LEU A 94 7.79 10.27 0.57
N ILE A 95 8.09 8.98 0.72
CA ILE A 95 8.03 8.33 2.02
C ILE A 95 9.35 8.50 2.74
N LYS A 96 9.30 9.15 3.90
CA LYS A 96 10.47 9.46 4.72
C LYS A 96 10.62 8.39 5.80
N SER A 97 11.50 7.43 5.55
CA SER A 97 11.76 6.36 6.51
C SER A 97 13.15 5.79 6.29
N SER A 98 13.82 5.45 7.39
CA SER A 98 15.09 4.74 7.35
C SER A 98 14.89 3.23 7.26
N LYS A 99 13.65 2.76 7.31
CA LYS A 99 13.35 1.34 7.24
C LYS A 99 13.57 0.80 5.83
N LYS A 100 13.81 -0.49 5.74
CA LYS A 100 14.10 -1.14 4.48
C LYS A 100 12.88 -1.06 3.55
N LYS A 101 13.15 -0.71 2.29
CA LYS A 101 12.12 -0.56 1.28
C LYS A 101 12.34 -1.58 0.17
N TYR A 102 11.28 -2.25 -0.22
CA TYR A 102 11.29 -3.23 -1.29
C TYR A 102 10.37 -2.75 -2.40
N CYS A 103 10.81 -2.90 -3.62
CA CYS A 103 10.03 -2.46 -4.78
C CYS A 103 9.96 -3.58 -5.81
N LEU A 104 8.76 -3.89 -6.29
CA LEU A 104 8.57 -4.97 -7.24
C LEU A 104 8.90 -4.58 -8.67
N ILE A 105 8.73 -3.29 -9.02
CA ILE A 105 9.02 -2.78 -10.35
C ILE A 105 9.96 -1.59 -10.25
N HIS A 106 11.13 -1.71 -10.86
CA HIS A 106 12.14 -0.67 -10.93
C HIS A 106 12.25 -0.10 -12.35
N SER A 107 11.14 0.28 -12.93
CA SER A 107 11.19 0.92 -14.24
C SER A 107 11.53 2.41 -14.08
N LYS A 108 12.28 2.91 -15.02
CA LYS A 108 12.67 4.31 -15.03
C LYS A 108 11.64 5.16 -15.78
#